data_600162e4e741a20de37e202503222bc2
#
_entry.id   600162e4e741a20de37e202503222bc2
#
_cell.length_a   1.000
_cell.length_b   1.000
_cell.length_c   1.000
_cell.angle_alpha   90.00
_cell.angle_beta   90.00
_cell.angle_gamma   90.00
#
_symmetry.space_group_name_H-M   'P 1'
#
loop_
_entity.id
_entity.type
_entity.pdbx_description
1 polymer ?
#
loop_
_entity_poly.entity_id
_entity_poly.type
_entity_poly.pdbx_seq_one_letter_code
_entity_poly.pdbx_strand_id
1 'polypeptide(L)'
;AKDIDIFKVLQVACVNPVKHYGLDVGLLKVGDAADCIVVENLYDFKTLQTYINGALVFDKGESKIVSIDFEILNNFNTDKKLVSDFRYESNQSKIRVIECLDGELVTNEIIKDATTDNGNLISNTETDILKMTVVNRYENSKSSIAFIKNIGLKEGAIATSIGHDSHNIIAVGVSDEAICKAVNLIIDNKGGICAVSDDSEKV
;
A
#
# COMPACT_ATOMS: atom_id res chain seq x y z
N ALA A 1 -26.07 -4.25 8.65
CA ALA A 1 -26.12 -5.59 8.04
C ALA A 1 -27.33 -5.66 7.13
N LYS A 2 -27.13 -6.02 5.87
CA LYS A 2 -28.22 -6.28 4.92
C LYS A 2 -28.89 -7.57 5.35
N ASP A 3 -30.20 -7.72 5.14
CA ASP A 3 -31.05 -8.88 5.51
C ASP A 3 -30.62 -10.17 4.77
N ILE A 4 -29.38 -10.61 5.02
CA ILE A 4 -28.84 -11.86 4.48
C ILE A 4 -28.86 -12.89 5.60
N ASP A 5 -29.42 -14.07 5.31
CA ASP A 5 -29.43 -15.20 6.23
C ASP A 5 -27.98 -15.55 6.64
N ILE A 6 -27.72 -15.56 7.95
CA ILE A 6 -26.40 -15.79 8.50
C ILE A 6 -25.81 -17.12 8.05
N PHE A 7 -26.61 -18.16 7.88
CA PHE A 7 -26.13 -19.47 7.43
C PHE A 7 -25.67 -19.44 5.96
N LYS A 8 -26.27 -18.58 5.13
CA LYS A 8 -25.73 -18.34 3.77
C LYS A 8 -24.39 -17.62 3.81
N VAL A 9 -24.24 -16.65 4.72
CA VAL A 9 -22.94 -15.98 4.92
C VAL A 9 -21.88 -16.98 5.36
N LEU A 10 -22.19 -17.83 6.36
CA LEU A 10 -21.28 -18.87 6.83
C LEU A 10 -20.96 -19.90 5.75
N GLN A 11 -21.94 -20.26 4.94
CA GLN A 11 -21.68 -21.15 3.79
C GLN A 11 -20.66 -20.54 2.82
N VAL A 12 -20.82 -19.26 2.49
CA VAL A 12 -19.91 -18.54 1.58
C VAL A 12 -18.51 -18.37 2.20
N ALA A 13 -18.46 -18.01 3.49
CA ALA A 13 -17.19 -17.71 4.16
C ALA A 13 -16.39 -18.97 4.58
N CYS A 14 -17.07 -20.08 4.92
CA CYS A 14 -16.42 -21.26 5.49
C CYS A 14 -16.45 -22.46 4.54
N VAL A 15 -17.64 -22.84 4.04
CA VAL A 15 -17.81 -24.07 3.29
C VAL A 15 -17.34 -23.97 1.83
N ASN A 16 -17.69 -22.87 1.18
CA ASN A 16 -17.38 -22.69 -0.25
C ASN A 16 -15.87 -22.58 -0.51
N PRO A 17 -15.05 -21.86 0.26
CA PRO A 17 -13.61 -21.82 0.08
C PRO A 17 -12.97 -23.20 0.23
N VAL A 18 -13.37 -23.95 1.25
CA VAL A 18 -12.85 -25.32 1.46
C VAL A 18 -13.11 -26.20 0.25
N LYS A 19 -14.33 -26.17 -0.28
CA LYS A 19 -14.71 -26.97 -1.47
C LYS A 19 -14.02 -26.48 -2.74
N HIS A 20 -13.91 -25.16 -2.92
CA HIS A 20 -13.35 -24.56 -4.14
C HIS A 20 -11.85 -24.79 -4.25
N TYR A 21 -11.13 -24.58 -3.16
CA TYR A 21 -9.67 -24.69 -3.13
C TYR A 21 -9.16 -26.06 -2.69
N GLY A 22 -10.03 -27.00 -2.32
CA GLY A 22 -9.65 -28.31 -1.81
C GLY A 22 -8.83 -28.25 -0.52
N LEU A 23 -9.22 -27.34 0.40
CA LEU A 23 -8.47 -27.14 1.63
C LEU A 23 -8.62 -28.35 2.55
N ASP A 24 -7.50 -28.78 3.15
CA ASP A 24 -7.46 -29.84 4.16
C ASP A 24 -7.75 -29.26 5.55
N VAL A 25 -8.98 -28.85 5.76
CA VAL A 25 -9.49 -28.29 7.03
C VAL A 25 -10.86 -28.89 7.36
N GLY A 26 -11.20 -28.95 8.63
CA GLY A 26 -12.48 -29.49 9.09
C GLY A 26 -13.66 -28.55 8.83
N LEU A 27 -14.84 -29.16 8.60
CA LEU A 27 -16.12 -28.48 8.44
C LEU A 27 -17.12 -28.88 9.55
N LEU A 28 -16.62 -29.28 10.70
CA LEU A 28 -17.40 -29.73 11.88
C LEU A 28 -18.31 -30.95 11.59
N LYS A 29 -17.87 -31.85 10.75
CA LYS A 29 -18.53 -33.14 10.53
C LYS A 29 -17.84 -34.23 11.36
N VAL A 30 -18.56 -35.28 11.64
CA VAL A 30 -17.96 -36.46 12.29
C VAL A 30 -16.87 -37.05 11.41
N GLY A 31 -15.65 -37.12 11.94
CA GLY A 31 -14.46 -37.59 11.22
C GLY A 31 -13.59 -36.50 10.64
N ASP A 32 -14.05 -35.25 10.59
CA ASP A 32 -13.23 -34.12 10.18
C ASP A 32 -12.25 -33.71 11.31
N ALA A 33 -11.19 -32.99 10.93
CA ALA A 33 -10.37 -32.25 11.88
C ALA A 33 -11.22 -31.26 12.69
N ALA A 34 -10.92 -31.08 13.96
CA ALA A 34 -11.64 -30.12 14.80
C ALA A 34 -11.07 -28.69 14.59
N ASP A 35 -11.41 -28.09 13.44
CA ASP A 35 -11.06 -26.73 13.05
C ASP A 35 -12.27 -25.83 13.23
N CYS A 36 -12.29 -25.02 14.26
CA CYS A 36 -13.44 -24.17 14.55
C CYS A 36 -13.09 -22.95 15.38
N ILE A 37 -14.00 -21.98 15.35
CA ILE A 37 -14.02 -20.86 16.28
C ILE A 37 -15.25 -20.95 17.18
N VAL A 38 -15.09 -20.53 18.44
CA VAL A 38 -16.19 -20.27 19.36
C VAL A 38 -16.39 -18.76 19.41
N VAL A 39 -17.58 -18.31 19.10
CA VAL A 39 -17.92 -16.89 19.08
C VAL A 39 -18.95 -16.58 20.17
N GLU A 40 -18.95 -15.34 20.65
CA GLU A 40 -19.88 -14.87 21.67
C GLU A 40 -21.34 -14.92 21.17
N ASN A 41 -21.54 -14.52 19.90
CA ASN A 41 -22.83 -14.58 19.22
C ASN A 41 -22.62 -14.52 17.70
N LEU A 42 -23.70 -14.72 16.92
CA LEU A 42 -23.68 -14.71 15.46
C LEU A 42 -23.89 -13.31 14.83
N TYR A 43 -23.93 -12.24 15.62
CA TYR A 43 -24.09 -10.87 15.11
C TYR A 43 -22.75 -10.16 15.03
N ASP A 44 -22.00 -10.18 16.13
CA ASP A 44 -20.71 -9.48 16.26
C ASP A 44 -19.52 -10.37 15.90
N PHE A 45 -19.70 -11.68 15.91
CA PHE A 45 -18.65 -12.69 15.64
C PHE A 45 -17.39 -12.52 16.52
N LYS A 46 -17.54 -11.95 17.72
CA LYS A 46 -16.42 -11.81 18.63
C LYS A 46 -15.90 -13.19 19.01
N THR A 47 -14.69 -13.49 18.54
CA THR A 47 -14.05 -14.78 18.77
C THR A 47 -13.63 -14.92 20.22
N LEU A 48 -14.09 -15.95 20.89
CA LEU A 48 -13.70 -16.32 22.24
C LEU A 48 -12.56 -17.35 22.22
N GLN A 49 -12.66 -18.35 21.33
CA GLN A 49 -11.67 -19.42 21.21
C GLN A 49 -11.50 -19.81 19.73
N THR A 50 -10.29 -20.29 19.39
CA THR A 50 -10.00 -20.91 18.09
C THR A 50 -9.33 -22.25 18.32
N TYR A 51 -9.81 -23.26 17.61
CA TYR A 51 -9.23 -24.59 17.58
C TYR A 51 -8.72 -24.89 16.17
N ILE A 52 -7.52 -25.46 16.10
CA ILE A 52 -6.93 -25.98 14.86
C ILE A 52 -6.52 -27.43 15.15
N ASN A 53 -7.08 -28.36 14.37
CA ASN A 53 -6.86 -29.80 14.54
C ASN A 53 -7.06 -30.26 15.99
N GLY A 54 -8.08 -29.72 16.67
CA GLY A 54 -8.41 -30.00 18.06
C GLY A 54 -7.56 -29.28 19.11
N ALA A 55 -6.49 -28.62 18.73
CA ALA A 55 -5.66 -27.85 19.67
C ALA A 55 -6.23 -26.42 19.86
N LEU A 56 -6.34 -26.00 21.13
CA LEU A 56 -6.72 -24.62 21.47
C LEU A 56 -5.56 -23.67 21.15
N VAL A 57 -5.71 -22.84 20.12
CA VAL A 57 -4.66 -21.92 19.62
C VAL A 57 -4.92 -20.46 19.96
N PHE A 58 -6.14 -20.11 20.34
CA PHE A 58 -6.51 -18.77 20.79
C PHE A 58 -7.57 -18.89 21.90
N ASP A 59 -7.42 -18.11 22.97
CA ASP A 59 -8.35 -18.08 24.10
C ASP A 59 -8.48 -16.67 24.65
N LYS A 60 -9.68 -16.10 24.60
CA LYS A 60 -10.07 -14.80 25.21
C LYS A 60 -9.10 -13.65 24.95
N GLY A 61 -8.61 -13.50 23.73
CA GLY A 61 -7.70 -12.42 23.34
C GLY A 61 -6.22 -12.79 23.31
N GLU A 62 -5.86 -13.99 23.77
CA GLU A 62 -4.48 -14.45 23.80
C GLU A 62 -4.22 -15.53 22.76
N SER A 63 -3.22 -15.33 21.92
CA SER A 63 -2.70 -16.37 21.02
C SER A 63 -1.86 -17.36 21.82
N LYS A 64 -2.12 -18.65 21.61
CA LYS A 64 -1.31 -19.74 22.16
C LYS A 64 -0.39 -20.36 21.11
N ILE A 65 -0.36 -19.77 19.91
CA ILE A 65 0.59 -20.16 18.88
C ILE A 65 1.95 -19.61 19.27
N VAL A 66 2.95 -20.47 19.31
CA VAL A 66 4.32 -20.08 19.60
C VAL A 66 4.83 -19.22 18.44
N SER A 67 5.33 -18.03 18.76
CA SER A 67 6.01 -17.19 17.77
C SER A 67 7.27 -17.89 17.29
N ILE A 68 7.43 -17.99 16.00
CA ILE A 68 8.66 -18.50 15.39
C ILE A 68 9.49 -17.29 15.00
N ASP A 69 10.74 -17.24 15.48
CA ASP A 69 11.69 -16.25 15.02
C ASP A 69 12.02 -16.53 13.55
N PHE A 70 11.89 -15.52 12.72
CA PHE A 70 12.22 -15.59 11.31
C PHE A 70 13.14 -14.41 10.93
N GLU A 71 14.01 -14.66 9.98
CA GLU A 71 14.84 -13.61 9.41
C GLU A 71 13.99 -12.63 8.61
N ILE A 72 14.10 -11.34 8.92
CA ILE A 72 13.39 -10.30 8.19
C ILE A 72 14.12 -10.09 6.86
N LEU A 73 13.53 -10.60 5.79
CA LEU A 73 14.04 -10.45 4.43
C LEU A 73 13.60 -9.09 3.86
N ASN A 74 14.25 -8.01 4.31
CA ASN A 74 14.02 -6.68 3.77
C ASN A 74 15.13 -6.29 2.81
N ASN A 75 14.90 -6.48 1.51
CA ASN A 75 15.86 -6.12 0.48
C ASN A 75 15.72 -4.64 0.10
N PHE A 76 16.68 -3.82 0.56
CA PHE A 76 16.70 -2.37 0.34
C PHE A 76 18.14 -1.96 0.00
N ASN A 77 18.45 -1.90 -1.32
CA ASN A 77 19.82 -1.74 -1.85
C ASN A 77 20.00 -0.48 -2.70
N THR A 78 19.04 0.44 -2.68
CA THR A 78 19.19 1.71 -3.39
C THR A 78 19.91 2.73 -2.53
N ASP A 79 20.76 3.55 -3.16
CA ASP A 79 21.44 4.66 -2.51
C ASP A 79 20.50 5.86 -2.35
N LYS A 80 20.87 6.78 -1.43
CA LYS A 80 20.21 8.08 -1.32
C LYS A 80 20.23 8.81 -2.65
N LYS A 81 19.11 9.49 -2.93
CA LYS A 81 18.91 10.24 -4.16
C LYS A 81 19.30 11.71 -3.97
N LEU A 82 19.71 12.34 -5.04
CA LEU A 82 19.94 13.77 -5.13
C LEU A 82 18.69 14.46 -5.71
N VAL A 83 18.52 15.74 -5.44
CA VAL A 83 17.41 16.54 -6.04
C VAL A 83 17.45 16.47 -7.57
N SER A 84 18.66 16.44 -8.16
CA SER A 84 18.86 16.30 -9.60
C SER A 84 18.27 15.00 -10.19
N ASP A 85 18.11 13.95 -9.39
CA ASP A 85 17.57 12.66 -9.85
C ASP A 85 16.06 12.72 -10.14
N PHE A 86 15.41 13.80 -9.69
CA PHE A 86 13.98 14.06 -9.90
C PHE A 86 13.70 15.15 -10.93
N ARG A 87 14.74 15.72 -11.54
CA ARG A 87 14.59 16.66 -12.66
C ARG A 87 14.11 15.94 -13.91
N TYR A 88 13.17 16.56 -14.58
CA TYR A 88 12.66 16.09 -15.86
C TYR A 88 12.72 17.22 -16.89
N GLU A 89 13.85 17.29 -17.60
CA GLU A 89 14.06 18.27 -18.65
C GLU A 89 13.21 17.93 -19.89
N SER A 90 12.42 18.87 -20.36
CA SER A 90 11.60 18.71 -21.54
C SER A 90 11.15 20.06 -22.10
N ASN A 91 11.14 20.15 -23.43
CA ASN A 91 10.60 21.30 -24.17
C ASN A 91 9.15 21.07 -24.64
N GLN A 92 8.50 20.02 -24.20
CA GLN A 92 7.13 19.71 -24.58
C GLN A 92 6.14 20.66 -23.91
N SER A 93 5.19 21.18 -24.67
CA SER A 93 4.12 22.04 -24.15
C SER A 93 2.98 21.23 -23.47
N LYS A 94 2.93 19.92 -23.71
CA LYS A 94 1.92 19.02 -23.17
C LYS A 94 2.54 17.77 -22.57
N ILE A 95 1.92 17.29 -21.49
CA ILE A 95 2.34 16.10 -20.78
C ILE A 95 1.17 15.13 -20.59
N ARG A 96 1.49 13.85 -20.52
CA ARG A 96 0.55 12.81 -20.05
C ARG A 96 0.48 12.87 -18.54
N VAL A 97 -0.73 12.84 -18.01
CA VAL A 97 -1.00 12.91 -16.58
C VAL A 97 -1.89 11.73 -16.19
N ILE A 98 -1.53 11.05 -15.12
CA ILE A 98 -2.35 10.02 -14.47
C ILE A 98 -3.43 10.76 -13.68
N GLU A 99 -4.70 10.56 -14.01
CA GLU A 99 -5.80 11.14 -13.25
C GLU A 99 -6.35 10.10 -12.27
N CYS A 100 -6.15 10.34 -10.98
CA CYS A 100 -6.76 9.53 -9.92
C CYS A 100 -8.25 9.86 -9.81
N LEU A 101 -9.05 8.83 -9.61
CA LEU A 101 -10.49 8.92 -9.38
C LEU A 101 -10.77 8.52 -7.93
N ASP A 102 -11.49 9.37 -7.21
CA ASP A 102 -11.79 9.10 -5.80
C ASP A 102 -12.66 7.83 -5.65
N GLY A 103 -12.20 6.92 -4.79
CA GLY A 103 -12.87 5.65 -4.53
C GLY A 103 -12.71 4.57 -5.61
N GLU A 104 -11.96 4.82 -6.69
CA GLU A 104 -11.77 3.86 -7.79
C GLU A 104 -10.38 3.21 -7.75
N LEU A 105 -10.29 1.98 -8.25
CA LEU A 105 -9.01 1.27 -8.41
C LEU A 105 -8.34 1.53 -9.77
N VAL A 106 -9.02 2.21 -10.66
CA VAL A 106 -8.53 2.56 -12.00
C VAL A 106 -8.22 4.04 -12.09
N THR A 107 -7.35 4.40 -13.02
CA THR A 107 -6.98 5.78 -13.32
C THR A 107 -7.27 6.09 -14.78
N ASN A 108 -7.47 7.37 -15.09
CA ASN A 108 -7.54 7.83 -16.48
C ASN A 108 -6.16 8.34 -16.96
N GLU A 109 -5.95 8.32 -18.26
CA GLU A 109 -4.89 9.09 -18.91
C GLU A 109 -5.49 10.38 -19.46
N ILE A 110 -4.91 11.52 -19.10
CA ILE A 110 -5.30 12.83 -19.63
C ILE A 110 -4.07 13.58 -20.14
N ILE A 111 -4.28 14.44 -21.14
CA ILE A 111 -3.24 15.34 -21.68
C ILE A 111 -3.49 16.73 -21.13
N LYS A 112 -2.47 17.32 -20.52
CA LYS A 112 -2.50 18.67 -19.94
C LYS A 112 -1.32 19.52 -20.41
N ASP A 113 -1.47 20.83 -20.27
CA ASP A 113 -0.37 21.75 -20.52
C ASP A 113 0.72 21.55 -19.46
N ALA A 114 1.96 21.55 -19.93
CA ALA A 114 3.12 21.40 -19.08
C ALA A 114 3.40 22.71 -18.31
N THR A 115 3.74 22.59 -17.02
CA THR A 115 4.32 23.70 -16.27
C THR A 115 5.83 23.50 -16.21
N THR A 116 6.59 24.50 -16.64
CA THR A 116 8.05 24.42 -16.71
C THR A 116 8.71 25.58 -15.96
N ASP A 117 9.84 25.29 -15.35
CA ASP A 117 10.77 26.27 -14.82
C ASP A 117 12.19 25.94 -15.31
N ASN A 118 12.86 26.90 -15.99
CA ASN A 118 14.20 26.73 -16.54
C ASN A 118 14.39 25.42 -17.37
N GLY A 119 13.36 25.03 -18.15
CA GLY A 119 13.38 23.82 -18.97
C GLY A 119 13.10 22.52 -18.20
N ASN A 120 12.88 22.57 -16.90
CA ASN A 120 12.46 21.45 -16.08
C ASN A 120 10.94 21.44 -15.92
N LEU A 121 10.31 20.30 -16.15
CA LEU A 121 8.88 20.09 -15.83
C LEU A 121 8.70 20.07 -14.32
N ILE A 122 7.81 20.90 -13.82
CA ILE A 122 7.54 21.05 -12.38
C ILE A 122 6.09 20.74 -12.03
N SER A 123 5.83 20.47 -10.76
CA SER A 123 4.50 20.35 -10.19
C SER A 123 3.77 21.72 -10.25
N ASN A 124 2.44 21.67 -10.37
CA ASN A 124 1.56 22.81 -10.29
C ASN A 124 0.43 22.55 -9.30
N THR A 125 0.52 23.17 -8.13
CA THR A 125 -0.44 23.01 -7.04
C THR A 125 -1.79 23.68 -7.27
N GLU A 126 -1.86 24.65 -8.19
CA GLU A 126 -3.12 25.32 -8.55
C GLU A 126 -4.00 24.40 -9.41
N THR A 127 -3.39 23.70 -10.35
CA THR A 127 -4.09 22.74 -11.22
C THR A 127 -4.12 21.32 -10.66
N ASP A 128 -3.47 21.11 -9.50
CA ASP A 128 -3.26 19.82 -8.84
C ASP A 128 -2.61 18.79 -9.77
N ILE A 129 -1.65 19.23 -10.57
CA ILE A 129 -0.80 18.34 -11.38
C ILE A 129 0.56 18.28 -10.71
N LEU A 130 0.82 17.18 -10.03
CA LEU A 130 2.00 17.00 -9.21
C LEU A 130 2.97 16.01 -9.83
N LYS A 131 4.25 16.20 -9.58
CA LYS A 131 5.28 15.24 -9.98
C LYS A 131 5.20 14.00 -9.09
N MET A 132 5.25 12.84 -9.72
CA MET A 132 5.29 11.52 -9.11
C MET A 132 6.57 10.82 -9.54
N THR A 133 7.17 10.07 -8.63
CA THR A 133 8.35 9.25 -8.94
C THR A 133 8.19 7.82 -8.42
N VAL A 134 8.83 6.90 -9.14
CA VAL A 134 9.04 5.52 -8.68
C VAL A 134 10.54 5.27 -8.63
N VAL A 135 11.04 4.90 -7.44
CA VAL A 135 12.44 4.59 -7.20
C VAL A 135 12.56 3.10 -6.88
N ASN A 136 13.42 2.40 -7.63
CA ASN A 136 13.70 0.99 -7.39
C ASN A 136 14.44 0.85 -6.06
N ARG A 137 13.88 0.08 -5.12
CA ARG A 137 14.50 -0.16 -3.81
C ARG A 137 15.51 -1.31 -3.81
N TYR A 138 15.46 -2.16 -4.83
CA TYR A 138 16.26 -3.39 -4.91
C TYR A 138 17.64 -3.16 -5.51
N GLU A 139 17.78 -2.11 -6.31
CA GLU A 139 19.03 -1.71 -6.94
C GLU A 139 19.09 -0.21 -7.18
N ASN A 140 20.31 0.32 -7.26
CA ASN A 140 20.52 1.74 -7.53
C ASN A 140 20.36 2.03 -9.03
N SER A 141 19.16 2.40 -9.45
CA SER A 141 18.82 2.74 -10.83
C SER A 141 18.23 4.14 -10.92
N LYS A 142 18.07 4.63 -12.16
CA LYS A 142 17.45 5.93 -12.43
C LYS A 142 15.99 5.93 -11.99
N SER A 143 15.55 6.98 -11.31
CA SER A 143 14.17 7.19 -10.91
C SER A 143 13.27 7.38 -12.14
N SER A 144 12.09 6.74 -12.13
CA SER A 144 11.06 6.98 -13.13
C SER A 144 10.21 8.18 -12.69
N ILE A 145 9.88 9.07 -13.61
CA ILE A 145 9.11 10.29 -13.33
C ILE A 145 7.84 10.31 -14.16
N ALA A 146 6.74 10.69 -13.54
CA ALA A 146 5.43 10.87 -14.14
C ALA A 146 4.75 12.10 -13.51
N PHE A 147 3.54 12.40 -13.99
CA PHE A 147 2.67 13.43 -13.42
C PHE A 147 1.33 12.83 -13.06
N ILE A 148 0.80 13.27 -11.93
CA ILE A 148 -0.43 12.74 -11.35
C ILE A 148 -1.34 13.90 -10.93
N LYS A 149 -2.66 13.69 -11.02
CA LYS A 149 -3.67 14.67 -10.66
C LYS A 149 -4.64 14.11 -9.62
N ASN A 150 -5.30 15.00 -8.90
CA ASN A 150 -6.29 14.73 -7.85
C ASN A 150 -5.68 14.12 -6.58
N ILE A 151 -4.47 14.57 -6.20
CA ILE A 151 -3.81 14.24 -4.93
C ILE A 151 -4.08 15.30 -3.87
N GLY A 152 -4.15 16.59 -4.26
CA GLY A 152 -4.52 17.70 -3.40
C GLY A 152 -3.42 18.25 -2.51
N LEU A 153 -2.16 17.82 -2.65
CA LEU A 153 -1.03 18.39 -1.88
C LEU A 153 -0.80 19.85 -2.25
N LYS A 154 -0.64 20.69 -1.24
CA LYS A 154 -0.32 22.11 -1.38
C LYS A 154 1.13 22.45 -1.00
N GLU A 155 1.75 21.60 -0.18
CA GLU A 155 3.13 21.71 0.27
C GLU A 155 3.74 20.31 0.45
N GLY A 156 5.06 20.21 0.44
CA GLY A 156 5.80 19.04 0.77
C GLY A 156 5.65 17.86 -0.18
N ALA A 157 5.81 16.67 0.35
CA ALA A 157 5.66 15.39 -0.37
C ALA A 157 5.20 14.26 0.55
N ILE A 158 4.61 13.25 -0.06
CA ILE A 158 4.32 11.95 0.57
C ILE A 158 5.10 10.87 -0.17
N ALA A 159 5.57 9.85 0.54
CA ALA A 159 6.19 8.68 -0.06
C ALA A 159 5.81 7.39 0.68
N THR A 160 5.86 6.28 -0.05
CA THR A 160 5.60 4.96 0.51
C THR A 160 6.41 3.89 -0.21
N SER A 161 6.82 2.85 0.51
CA SER A 161 7.34 1.60 -0.06
C SER A 161 6.34 0.44 0.05
N ILE A 162 5.09 0.72 0.44
CA ILE A 162 4.01 -0.27 0.57
C ILE A 162 3.18 -0.33 -0.73
N GLY A 163 3.83 -0.10 -1.86
CA GLY A 163 3.20 -0.22 -3.18
C GLY A 163 2.92 -1.68 -3.49
N HIS A 164 1.66 -2.00 -3.79
CA HIS A 164 1.25 -3.34 -4.18
C HIS A 164 2.11 -3.87 -5.35
N ASP A 165 2.40 -5.14 -5.34
CA ASP A 165 3.22 -5.92 -6.26
C ASP A 165 4.74 -5.68 -6.15
N SER A 166 5.24 -4.48 -6.43
CA SER A 166 6.69 -4.23 -6.52
C SER A 166 7.33 -3.79 -5.22
N HIS A 167 6.57 -3.16 -4.32
CA HIS A 167 7.07 -2.51 -3.12
C HIS A 167 8.21 -1.51 -3.36
N ASN A 168 8.29 -0.95 -4.56
CA ASN A 168 9.20 0.15 -4.87
C ASN A 168 8.79 1.42 -4.11
N ILE A 169 9.71 2.37 -3.97
CA ILE A 169 9.38 3.65 -3.36
C ILE A 169 8.58 4.46 -4.38
N ILE A 170 7.38 4.87 -4.00
CA ILE A 170 6.53 5.77 -4.77
C ILE A 170 6.43 7.07 -3.98
N ALA A 171 6.70 8.21 -4.62
CA ALA A 171 6.56 9.51 -4.00
C ALA A 171 5.81 10.48 -4.91
N VAL A 172 5.03 11.37 -4.29
CA VAL A 172 4.35 12.49 -4.94
C VAL A 172 4.66 13.75 -4.15
N GLY A 173 5.03 14.83 -4.84
CA GLY A 173 5.38 16.07 -4.15
C GLY A 173 5.23 17.31 -5.00
N VAL A 174 5.29 18.45 -4.31
CA VAL A 174 5.12 19.78 -4.92
C VAL A 174 6.43 20.32 -5.51
N SER A 175 7.59 19.76 -5.10
CA SER A 175 8.90 20.15 -5.61
C SER A 175 9.85 18.95 -5.64
N ASP A 176 10.94 19.06 -6.41
CA ASP A 176 11.98 18.04 -6.49
C ASP A 176 12.70 17.86 -5.15
N GLU A 177 12.86 18.95 -4.38
CA GLU A 177 13.44 18.95 -3.04
C GLU A 177 12.56 18.16 -2.05
N ALA A 178 11.26 18.41 -2.05
CA ALA A 178 10.32 17.71 -1.18
C ALA A 178 10.26 16.20 -1.51
N ILE A 179 10.22 15.86 -2.81
CA ILE A 179 10.27 14.47 -3.27
C ILE A 179 11.56 13.79 -2.82
N CYS A 180 12.71 14.47 -3.01
CA CYS A 180 14.02 13.96 -2.60
C CYS A 180 14.07 13.69 -1.08
N LYS A 181 13.57 14.63 -0.28
CA LYS A 181 13.48 14.50 1.19
C LYS A 181 12.62 13.29 1.58
N ALA A 182 11.43 13.14 0.99
CA ALA A 182 10.52 12.03 1.28
C ALA A 182 11.10 10.67 0.87
N VAL A 183 11.67 10.56 -0.33
CA VAL A 183 12.31 9.34 -0.83
C VAL A 183 13.48 8.92 0.07
N ASN A 184 14.36 9.86 0.42
CA ASN A 184 15.51 9.57 1.26
C ASN A 184 15.10 9.17 2.69
N LEU A 185 14.01 9.70 3.21
CA LEU A 185 13.46 9.31 4.50
C LEU A 185 12.98 7.84 4.49
N ILE A 186 12.34 7.40 3.40
CA ILE A 186 11.97 5.98 3.20
C ILE A 186 13.21 5.10 3.06
N ILE A 187 14.26 5.56 2.37
CA ILE A 187 15.51 4.82 2.21
C ILE A 187 16.20 4.64 3.57
N ASP A 188 16.30 5.70 4.37
CA ASP A 188 16.94 5.68 5.70
C ASP A 188 16.24 4.70 6.66
N ASN A 189 14.91 4.67 6.60
CA ASN A 189 14.10 3.79 7.43
C ASN A 189 13.91 2.38 6.82
N LYS A 190 14.49 2.12 5.63
CA LYS A 190 14.33 0.86 4.89
C LYS A 190 12.87 0.48 4.67
N GLY A 191 12.03 1.45 4.36
CA GLY A 191 10.61 1.28 4.06
C GLY A 191 9.70 2.13 4.93
N GLY A 192 8.40 1.99 4.71
CA GLY A 192 7.36 2.69 5.45
C GLY A 192 6.51 3.63 4.59
N ILE A 193 5.80 4.51 5.28
CA ILE A 193 5.02 5.60 4.71
C ILE A 193 5.50 6.88 5.38
N CYS A 194 5.76 7.92 4.61
CA CYS A 194 6.14 9.20 5.19
C CYS A 194 5.40 10.39 4.56
N ALA A 195 5.35 11.47 5.32
CA ALA A 195 4.97 12.79 4.85
C ALA A 195 6.02 13.80 5.31
N VAL A 196 6.41 14.71 4.41
CA VAL A 196 7.38 15.76 4.69
C VAL A 196 6.82 17.12 4.28
N SER A 197 7.14 18.15 5.04
CA SER A 197 6.97 19.56 4.67
C SER A 197 8.29 20.29 4.92
N ASP A 198 8.30 21.62 4.73
CA ASP A 198 9.50 22.42 4.99
C ASP A 198 9.94 22.33 6.46
N ASP A 199 8.96 22.31 7.38
CA ASP A 199 9.18 22.38 8.83
C ASP A 199 9.03 21.02 9.56
N SER A 200 8.57 19.97 8.89
CA SER A 200 8.28 18.70 9.56
C SER A 200 8.53 17.47 8.67
N GLU A 201 8.78 16.35 9.35
CA GLU A 201 8.82 15.02 8.74
C GLU A 201 8.23 14.00 9.68
N LYS A 202 7.50 13.02 9.12
CA LYS A 202 6.92 11.88 9.84
C LYS A 202 7.07 10.62 8.99
N VAL A 203 7.46 9.54 9.66
CA VAL A 203 7.54 8.17 9.11
C VAL A 203 6.57 7.29 9.86
#